data_6f22b96b0d33d7142df2e46d4d9aa991
#
_entry.id   6f22b96b0d33d7142df2e46d4d9aa991
#
_cell.length_a   1.000
_cell.length_b   1.000
_cell.length_c   1.000
_cell.angle_alpha   90.00
_cell.angle_beta   90.00
_cell.angle_gamma   90.00
#
_symmetry.space_group_name_H-M   'P 1'
#
loop_
_entity.id
_entity.type
_entity.pdbx_description
1 polymer ?
#
loop_
_entity_poly.entity_id
_entity_poly.type
_entity_poly.pdbx_seq_one_letter_code
_entity_poly.pdbx_strand_id
1 'polypeptide(L)'
;MKNRIFLTIVTITKNNFEDLLRTVESVRDLDGCEHIIINGGNCPRTIEFLQGYSGKSISEPDQGIADAFNKGIQHSNGDAIIMLNSGDTL
;
A
#
# COMPACT_ATOMS: atom_id res chain seq x y z
N MET A 1 9.83 20.18 14.55
CA MET A 1 9.32 18.99 15.22
C MET A 1 8.91 17.93 14.21
N LYS A 2 9.26 16.72 14.43
CA LYS A 2 8.90 15.66 13.52
C LYS A 2 7.51 15.12 13.81
N ASN A 3 6.73 14.86 12.79
CA ASN A 3 5.47 14.16 12.93
C ASN A 3 5.76 12.69 13.17
N ARG A 4 5.09 12.14 14.16
CA ARG A 4 5.22 10.72 14.44
C ARG A 4 4.25 9.95 13.54
N ILE A 5 4.77 8.89 12.91
CA ILE A 5 3.93 7.96 12.17
C ILE A 5 3.37 6.97 13.18
N PHE A 6 2.06 6.97 13.37
CA PHE A 6 1.44 6.05 14.33
C PHE A 6 0.55 5.00 13.66
N LEU A 7 0.26 5.14 12.38
CA LEU A 7 -0.58 4.19 11.65
C LEU A 7 0.08 3.84 10.33
N THR A 8 0.25 2.56 10.06
CA THR A 8 0.67 2.08 8.75
C THR A 8 -0.52 1.42 8.08
N ILE A 9 -0.81 1.84 6.85
CA ILE A 9 -1.84 1.22 6.02
C ILE A 9 -1.13 0.42 4.96
N VAL A 10 -1.37 -0.89 4.93
CA VAL A 10 -0.79 -1.79 3.94
C VAL A 10 -1.87 -2.17 2.94
N THR A 11 -1.66 -1.86 1.68
CA THR A 11 -2.56 -2.22 0.60
C THR A 11 -1.88 -3.24 -0.30
N ILE A 12 -2.57 -4.35 -0.56
CA ILE A 12 -2.10 -5.32 -1.53
C ILE A 12 -2.89 -5.15 -2.82
N THR A 13 -2.20 -5.30 -3.94
CA THR A 13 -2.84 -5.15 -5.26
C THR A 13 -2.24 -6.17 -6.22
N LYS A 14 -3.06 -6.64 -7.16
CA LYS A 14 -2.62 -7.57 -8.19
C LYS A 14 -3.50 -7.40 -9.42
N ASN A 15 -2.98 -6.67 -10.42
CA ASN A 15 -3.64 -6.49 -11.73
C ASN A 15 -5.03 -5.85 -11.64
N ASN A 16 -5.24 -4.91 -10.71
CA ASN A 16 -6.49 -4.18 -10.60
C ASN A 16 -6.25 -2.70 -10.30
N PHE A 17 -5.63 -2.03 -11.27
CA PHE A 17 -5.18 -0.66 -11.15
C PHE A 17 -6.29 0.31 -10.72
N GLU A 18 -7.50 0.18 -11.28
CA GLU A 18 -8.58 1.11 -10.96
C GLU A 18 -9.03 0.99 -9.51
N ASP A 19 -9.05 -0.23 -9.00
CA ASP A 19 -9.36 -0.46 -7.59
C ASP A 19 -8.26 0.13 -6.70
N LEU A 20 -7.00 0.00 -7.11
CA LEU A 20 -5.89 0.58 -6.37
C LEU A 20 -6.04 2.09 -6.24
N LEU A 21 -6.44 2.77 -7.32
CA LEU A 21 -6.62 4.21 -7.29
C LEU A 21 -7.67 4.64 -6.27
N ARG A 22 -8.77 3.89 -6.16
CA ARG A 22 -9.79 4.20 -5.17
C ARG A 22 -9.26 4.11 -3.75
N THR A 23 -8.47 3.07 -3.47
CA THR A 23 -7.87 2.90 -2.16
C THR A 23 -6.89 4.03 -1.86
N VAL A 24 -6.03 4.37 -2.81
CA VAL A 24 -5.07 5.46 -2.65
C VAL A 24 -5.77 6.78 -2.34
N GLU A 25 -6.85 7.08 -3.08
CA GLU A 25 -7.61 8.30 -2.83
C GLU A 25 -8.18 8.36 -1.42
N SER A 26 -8.64 7.23 -0.89
CA SER A 26 -9.29 7.21 0.42
C SER A 26 -8.31 7.48 1.56
N VAL A 27 -7.00 7.29 1.34
CA VAL A 27 -6.01 7.44 2.42
C VAL A 27 -5.02 8.59 2.19
N ARG A 28 -5.08 9.26 1.04
CA ARG A 28 -3.99 10.17 0.62
C ARG A 28 -3.78 11.37 1.54
N ASP A 29 -4.81 11.84 2.20
CA ASP A 29 -4.72 13.06 3.01
C ASP A 29 -4.76 12.81 4.51
N LEU A 30 -4.51 11.58 4.93
CA LEU A 30 -4.54 11.24 6.35
C LEU A 30 -3.21 11.61 7.02
N ASP A 31 -3.28 12.41 8.08
CA ASP A 31 -2.11 12.78 8.85
C ASP A 31 -1.69 11.64 9.78
N GLY A 32 -0.38 11.53 10.02
CA GLY A 32 0.15 10.53 10.93
C GLY A 32 0.10 9.12 10.39
N CYS A 33 -0.10 8.97 9.09
CA CYS A 33 -0.20 7.68 8.44
C CYS A 33 0.89 7.49 7.41
N GLU A 34 1.35 6.25 7.27
CA GLU A 34 2.20 5.87 6.15
C GLU A 34 1.42 4.84 5.34
N HIS A 35 1.53 4.90 4.02
CA HIS A 35 0.86 3.96 3.13
C HIS A 35 1.90 3.14 2.40
N ILE A 36 1.81 1.82 2.52
CA ILE A 36 2.70 0.88 1.86
C ILE A 36 1.87 0.06 0.88
N ILE A 37 2.27 0.05 -0.38
CA ILE A 37 1.56 -0.70 -1.42
C ILE A 37 2.42 -1.89 -1.85
N ILE A 38 1.85 -3.08 -1.77
CA ILE A 38 2.51 -4.30 -2.19
C ILE A 38 1.85 -4.75 -3.49
N ASN A 39 2.59 -4.67 -4.58
CA ASN A 39 2.12 -5.06 -5.90
C ASN A 39 2.66 -6.43 -6.26
N GLY A 40 1.78 -7.43 -6.27
CA GLY A 40 2.15 -8.80 -6.64
C GLY A 40 1.84 -9.14 -8.09
N GLY A 41 1.35 -8.18 -8.86
CA GLY A 41 0.99 -8.39 -10.26
C GLY A 41 1.97 -7.78 -11.23
N ASN A 42 1.62 -7.82 -12.50
CA ASN A 42 2.47 -7.29 -13.56
C ASN A 42 1.76 -6.27 -14.44
N CYS A 43 0.70 -5.64 -13.94
CA CYS A 43 -0.03 -4.63 -14.69
C CYS A 43 0.87 -3.42 -14.96
N PRO A 44 1.13 -3.06 -16.23
CA PRO A 44 2.05 -1.95 -16.54
C PRO A 44 1.58 -0.62 -15.97
N ARG A 45 0.27 -0.36 -15.95
CA ARG A 45 -0.27 0.87 -15.41
C ARG A 45 0.00 1.00 -13.91
N THR A 46 -0.10 -0.10 -13.17
CA THR A 46 0.19 -0.11 -11.75
C THR A 46 1.67 0.13 -11.51
N ILE A 47 2.53 -0.55 -12.24
CA ILE A 47 3.98 -0.39 -12.10
C ILE A 47 4.40 1.05 -12.38
N GLU A 48 3.88 1.63 -13.45
CA GLU A 48 4.20 3.01 -13.79
C GLU A 48 3.71 3.99 -12.72
N PHE A 49 2.49 3.78 -12.23
CA PHE A 49 1.94 4.62 -11.17
C PHE A 49 2.81 4.59 -9.91
N LEU A 50 3.26 3.41 -9.52
CA LEU A 50 4.04 3.26 -8.29
C LEU A 50 5.44 3.86 -8.38
N GLN A 51 5.99 3.99 -9.58
CA GLN A 51 7.29 4.64 -9.76
C GLN A 51 7.26 6.12 -9.35
N GLY A 52 6.13 6.77 -9.51
CA GLY A 52 5.96 8.17 -9.09
C GLY A 52 5.23 8.35 -7.78
N TYR A 53 4.90 7.26 -7.10
CA TYR A 53 4.13 7.33 -5.88
C TYR A 53 4.99 7.83 -4.71
N SER A 54 4.46 8.77 -3.92
CA SER A 54 5.20 9.38 -2.81
C SER A 54 5.32 8.48 -1.57
N GLY A 55 4.48 7.46 -1.46
CA GLY A 55 4.56 6.50 -0.37
C GLY A 55 5.56 5.38 -0.70
N LYS A 56 5.54 4.35 0.12
CA LYS A 56 6.38 3.18 -0.11
C LYS A 56 5.65 2.18 -1.01
N SER A 57 6.39 1.54 -1.90
CA SER A 57 5.82 0.47 -2.71
C SER A 57 6.85 -0.61 -2.96
N ILE A 58 6.37 -1.85 -3.05
CA ILE A 58 7.19 -3.01 -3.38
C ILE A 58 6.46 -3.74 -4.50
N SER A 59 7.15 -3.92 -5.64
CA SER A 59 6.59 -4.63 -6.79
C SER A 59 7.40 -5.90 -7.00
N GLU A 60 6.85 -7.03 -6.60
CA GLU A 60 7.49 -8.32 -6.79
C GLU A 60 6.44 -9.42 -6.65
N PRO A 61 6.65 -10.60 -7.25
CA PRO A 61 5.71 -11.69 -7.08
C PRO A 61 5.54 -12.07 -5.62
N ASP A 62 4.31 -12.39 -5.23
CA ASP A 62 4.04 -12.88 -3.89
C ASP A 62 3.41 -14.28 -3.97
N GLN A 63 3.32 -14.94 -2.82
CA GLN A 63 2.79 -16.29 -2.72
C GLN A 63 1.41 -16.31 -2.10
N GLY A 64 0.64 -15.26 -2.37
CA GLY A 64 -0.71 -15.13 -1.87
C GLY A 64 -0.86 -13.95 -0.94
N ILE A 65 -2.08 -13.77 -0.44
CA ILE A 65 -2.45 -12.61 0.37
C ILE A 65 -1.61 -12.50 1.63
N ALA A 66 -1.39 -13.62 2.32
CA ALA A 66 -0.63 -13.58 3.57
C ALA A 66 0.82 -13.16 3.33
N ASP A 67 1.44 -13.63 2.25
CA ASP A 67 2.80 -13.25 1.90
C ASP A 67 2.88 -11.75 1.60
N ALA A 68 1.91 -11.24 0.82
CA ALA A 68 1.88 -9.83 0.47
C ALA A 68 1.75 -8.94 1.71
N PHE A 69 0.85 -9.28 2.63
CA PHE A 69 0.70 -8.50 3.85
C PHE A 69 1.94 -8.60 4.75
N ASN A 70 2.59 -9.77 4.81
CA ASN A 70 3.82 -9.90 5.57
C ASN A 70 4.92 -8.98 5.07
N LYS A 71 5.03 -8.81 3.75
CA LYS A 71 5.99 -7.85 3.18
C LYS A 71 5.69 -6.44 3.65
N GLY A 72 4.42 -6.05 3.66
CA GLY A 72 4.01 -4.75 4.15
C GLY A 72 4.34 -4.56 5.62
N ILE A 73 4.07 -5.58 6.43
CA ILE A 73 4.35 -5.52 7.86
C ILE A 73 5.85 -5.34 8.11
N GLN A 74 6.69 -6.04 7.37
CA GLN A 74 8.14 -5.93 7.52
C GLN A 74 8.67 -4.53 7.24
N HIS A 75 7.97 -3.77 6.42
CA HIS A 75 8.38 -2.41 6.05
C HIS A 75 7.64 -1.33 6.82
N SER A 76 6.76 -1.70 7.75
CA SER A 76 5.95 -0.74 8.48
C SER A 76 6.73 -0.06 9.60
N ASN A 77 6.40 1.20 9.86
CA ASN A 77 6.97 1.99 10.94
C ASN A 77 5.92 2.52 11.91
N GLY A 78 4.65 2.22 11.68
CA GLY A 78 3.58 2.70 12.54
C GLY A 78 3.42 1.87 13.80
N ASP A 79 2.73 2.43 14.78
CA ASP A 79 2.41 1.72 16.02
C ASP A 79 1.27 0.73 15.80
N ALA A 80 0.43 0.97 14.80
CA ALA A 80 -0.69 0.11 14.44
C ALA A 80 -0.68 -0.11 12.93
N ILE A 81 -1.26 -1.22 12.48
CA ILE A 81 -1.30 -1.57 11.06
C ILE A 81 -2.74 -1.87 10.67
N ILE A 82 -3.19 -1.24 9.59
CA ILE A 82 -4.47 -1.55 8.95
C ILE A 82 -4.15 -2.18 7.59
N MET A 83 -4.81 -3.29 7.30
CA MET A 83 -4.62 -3.99 6.03
C MET A 83 -5.85 -3.76 5.15
N LEU A 84 -5.61 -3.18 3.96
CA LEU A 84 -6.66 -2.92 2.99
C LEU A 84 -6.34 -3.65 1.69
N ASN A 85 -7.31 -4.36 1.15
CA ASN A 85 -7.20 -4.85 -0.21
C ASN A 85 -7.44 -3.69 -1.18
N SER A 86 -6.82 -3.78 -2.35
CA SER A 86 -7.10 -2.86 -3.44
C SER A 86 -8.61 -2.85 -3.72
N GLY A 87 -9.21 -1.67 -3.73
CA GLY A 87 -10.66 -1.51 -3.84
C GLY A 87 -11.35 -1.19 -2.51
N ASP A 88 -10.73 -1.54 -1.39
CA ASP A 88 -11.25 -1.18 -0.08
C ASP A 88 -10.93 0.29 0.22
N THR A 89 -11.77 0.93 1.03
CA THR A 89 -11.57 2.32 1.44
C THR A 89 -11.71 2.44 2.95
N LEU A 90 -11.10 3.49 3.45
CA LEU A 90 -11.27 3.84 4.86
C LEU A 90 -12.54 4.67 5.08
#